data_189cebb22e2ce17bbb51af17b37acc87
#
_entry.id   189cebb22e2ce17bbb51af17b37acc87
#
_cell.length_a   1.000
_cell.length_b   1.000
_cell.length_c   1.000
_cell.angle_alpha   90.00
_cell.angle_beta   90.00
_cell.angle_gamma   90.00
#
_symmetry.space_group_name_H-M   'P 1'
#
loop_
_entity.id
_entity.type
_entity.pdbx_description
1 polymer ?
#
loop_
_entity_poly.entity_id
_entity_poly.type
_entity_poly.pdbx_seq_one_letter_code
_entity_poly.pdbx_strand_id
1 'polypeptide(L)'
;MALLTNAPVPEPFRSQLTQGGVEIWDCPFTTYRVPADTNWALAYYKLCAMAWVLENRNFARAAMLDLDTFTQRPLDDLWRECDEAVLLYQVPHAASQTMTAAISRCFDAVEPDGAPHALTHFGGELVAGSRARLTDFISLCRDYFEELQAKGITPREGDEAVWCGAAYRSLLAGKPVRAANAYIFRYWLGGHFYYVSTNYTLDPVCILHLPGAAKDRQLKLIYNGYVRRGVFPPLNKIYRLCGLPAAHPPLLRTVWTRLLAKL
;
A
#
# COMPACT_ATOMS: atom_id res chain seq x y z
N MET A 1 -15.42 5.86 5.80
CA MET A 1 -14.48 5.48 4.72
C MET A 1 -14.83 6.28 3.48
N ALA A 2 -13.85 6.68 2.68
CA ALA A 2 -14.09 7.43 1.45
C ALA A 2 -13.36 6.82 0.26
N LEU A 3 -13.98 6.90 -0.91
CA LEU A 3 -13.36 6.65 -2.21
C LEU A 3 -13.03 7.99 -2.83
N LEU A 4 -11.76 8.22 -3.14
CA LEU A 4 -11.32 9.38 -3.90
C LEU A 4 -11.26 9.01 -5.39
N THR A 5 -11.79 9.87 -6.24
CA THR A 5 -11.85 9.62 -7.68
C THR A 5 -11.73 10.93 -8.47
N ASN A 6 -11.09 10.85 -9.63
CA ASN A 6 -11.01 11.94 -10.60
C ASN A 6 -11.94 11.72 -11.81
N ALA A 7 -12.83 10.74 -11.71
CA ALA A 7 -13.81 10.42 -12.73
C ALA A 7 -15.14 10.00 -12.10
N PRO A 8 -16.28 10.17 -12.76
CA PRO A 8 -17.56 9.72 -12.26
C PRO A 8 -17.56 8.22 -11.97
N VAL A 9 -18.05 7.83 -10.79
CA VAL A 9 -18.27 6.42 -10.46
C VAL A 9 -19.55 5.96 -11.14
N PRO A 10 -19.49 4.95 -12.02
CA PRO A 10 -20.69 4.45 -12.74
C PRO A 10 -21.70 3.79 -11.80
N GLU A 11 -22.99 3.88 -12.17
CA GLU A 11 -24.01 3.01 -11.55
C GLU A 11 -23.85 1.57 -12.06
N PRO A 12 -24.15 0.53 -11.25
CA PRO A 12 -24.71 0.61 -9.89
C PRO A 12 -23.65 0.76 -8.76
N PHE A 13 -22.37 0.90 -9.10
CA PHE A 13 -21.31 0.92 -8.08
C PHE A 13 -21.44 2.11 -7.13
N ARG A 14 -21.81 3.28 -7.67
CA ARG A 14 -22.03 4.47 -6.84
C ARG A 14 -23.05 4.20 -5.74
N SER A 15 -24.21 3.68 -6.11
CA SER A 15 -25.27 3.34 -5.16
C SER A 15 -24.84 2.29 -4.14
N GLN A 16 -24.11 1.26 -4.57
CA GLN A 16 -23.61 0.21 -3.68
C GLN A 16 -22.60 0.74 -2.66
N LEU A 17 -21.68 1.61 -3.08
CA LEU A 17 -20.70 2.22 -2.19
C LEU A 17 -21.37 3.12 -1.14
N THR A 18 -22.29 3.99 -1.56
CA THR A 18 -23.00 4.90 -0.65
C THR A 18 -23.91 4.16 0.31
N GLN A 19 -24.61 3.11 -0.13
CA GLN A 19 -25.39 2.21 0.75
C GLN A 19 -24.48 1.49 1.76
N GLY A 20 -23.26 1.18 1.38
CA GLY A 20 -22.22 0.62 2.26
C GLY A 20 -21.57 1.64 3.20
N GLY A 21 -22.02 2.89 3.22
CA GLY A 21 -21.47 3.95 4.07
C GLY A 21 -20.13 4.51 3.57
N VAL A 22 -19.82 4.33 2.27
CA VAL A 22 -18.62 4.90 1.65
C VAL A 22 -18.98 6.25 1.05
N GLU A 23 -18.29 7.30 1.49
CA GLU A 23 -18.34 8.60 0.85
C GLU A 23 -17.57 8.57 -0.48
N ILE A 24 -18.04 9.32 -1.47
CA ILE A 24 -17.33 9.47 -2.74
C ILE A 24 -16.91 10.93 -2.85
N TRP A 25 -15.60 11.15 -2.93
CA TRP A 25 -15.02 12.48 -3.01
C TRP A 25 -14.39 12.71 -4.38
N ASP A 26 -14.86 13.75 -5.06
CA ASP A 26 -14.25 14.17 -6.32
C ASP A 26 -12.93 14.90 -6.02
N CYS A 27 -11.85 14.26 -6.42
CA CYS A 27 -10.50 14.75 -6.21
C CYS A 27 -9.82 14.87 -7.59
N PRO A 28 -9.68 16.07 -8.15
CA PRO A 28 -9.06 16.26 -9.46
C PRO A 28 -7.57 15.91 -9.42
N PHE A 29 -7.07 15.24 -10.45
CA PHE A 29 -5.65 14.93 -10.59
C PHE A 29 -4.91 16.16 -11.15
N THR A 30 -4.54 17.08 -10.27
CA THR A 30 -3.94 18.38 -10.62
C THR A 30 -2.46 18.49 -10.29
N THR A 31 -1.99 17.76 -9.27
CA THR A 31 -0.60 17.78 -8.78
C THR A 31 0.05 16.41 -8.99
N TYR A 32 1.38 16.33 -8.89
CA TYR A 32 2.17 15.10 -9.11
C TYR A 32 1.95 14.46 -10.49
N ARG A 33 1.63 15.29 -11.50
CA ARG A 33 1.42 14.80 -12.86
C ARG A 33 2.75 14.52 -13.54
N VAL A 34 2.81 13.37 -14.17
CA VAL A 34 3.92 12.95 -15.04
C VAL A 34 3.40 12.68 -16.45
N PRO A 35 4.26 12.60 -17.49
CA PRO A 35 3.84 12.23 -18.84
C PRO A 35 3.01 10.94 -18.84
N ALA A 36 1.97 10.89 -19.66
CA ALA A 36 1.01 9.77 -19.67
C ALA A 36 1.62 8.43 -20.11
N ASP A 37 2.73 8.46 -20.83
CA ASP A 37 3.53 7.31 -21.25
C ASP A 37 4.53 6.83 -20.17
N THR A 38 4.60 7.54 -19.04
CA THR A 38 5.40 7.11 -17.89
C THR A 38 4.82 5.84 -17.32
N ASN A 39 5.68 4.86 -17.07
CA ASN A 39 5.26 3.66 -16.35
C ASN A 39 4.69 4.05 -14.98
N TRP A 40 3.55 3.46 -14.60
CA TRP A 40 2.85 3.78 -13.34
C TRP A 40 2.38 5.23 -13.18
N ALA A 41 2.20 5.99 -14.26
CA ALA A 41 1.76 7.39 -14.21
C ALA A 41 0.50 7.60 -13.33
N LEU A 42 -0.46 6.67 -13.38
CA LEU A 42 -1.68 6.75 -12.59
C LEU A 42 -1.46 6.51 -11.09
N ALA A 43 -0.36 5.86 -10.68
CA ALA A 43 -0.07 5.64 -9.27
C ALA A 43 0.22 6.95 -8.53
N TYR A 44 0.75 7.97 -9.22
CA TYR A 44 0.96 9.31 -8.67
C TYR A 44 -0.33 10.00 -8.20
N TYR A 45 -1.49 9.52 -8.65
CA TYR A 45 -2.78 10.01 -8.15
C TYR A 45 -2.93 9.84 -6.63
N LYS A 46 -2.31 8.84 -6.03
CA LYS A 46 -2.33 8.62 -4.57
C LYS A 46 -1.70 9.78 -3.80
N LEU A 47 -0.58 10.32 -4.30
CA LEU A 47 0.06 11.52 -3.73
C LEU A 47 -0.85 12.74 -3.82
N CYS A 48 -1.44 12.96 -5.00
CA CYS A 48 -2.42 14.03 -5.22
C CYS A 48 -3.63 13.89 -4.28
N ALA A 49 -4.16 12.68 -4.16
CA ALA A 49 -5.31 12.37 -3.32
C ALA A 49 -5.04 12.65 -1.82
N MET A 50 -3.87 12.26 -1.32
CA MET A 50 -3.48 12.55 0.07
C MET A 50 -3.30 14.04 0.32
N ALA A 51 -2.66 14.78 -0.58
CA ALA A 51 -2.54 16.23 -0.48
C ALA A 51 -3.93 16.90 -0.46
N TRP A 52 -4.80 16.50 -1.37
CA TRP A 52 -6.17 17.03 -1.45
C TRP A 52 -6.98 16.75 -0.17
N VAL A 53 -6.87 15.56 0.41
CA VAL A 53 -7.55 15.20 1.68
C VAL A 53 -7.07 16.08 2.82
N LEU A 54 -5.77 16.34 2.92
CA LEU A 54 -5.21 17.23 3.93
C LEU A 54 -5.71 18.67 3.82
N GLU A 55 -5.94 19.15 2.62
CA GLU A 55 -6.42 20.51 2.35
C GLU A 55 -7.94 20.64 2.53
N ASN A 56 -8.70 19.62 2.17
CA ASN A 56 -10.16 19.73 2.00
C ASN A 56 -10.98 18.99 3.07
N ARG A 57 -10.35 18.18 3.93
CA ARG A 57 -11.07 17.37 4.93
C ARG A 57 -10.48 17.56 6.32
N ASN A 58 -11.34 17.47 7.32
CA ASN A 58 -10.91 17.49 8.73
C ASN A 58 -10.96 16.06 9.28
N PHE A 59 -9.85 15.62 9.89
CA PHE A 59 -9.71 14.30 10.50
C PHE A 59 -8.57 14.31 11.52
N ALA A 60 -8.61 13.42 12.48
CA ALA A 60 -7.52 13.24 13.44
C ALA A 60 -6.42 12.32 12.85
N ARG A 61 -6.83 11.25 12.20
CA ARG A 61 -5.96 10.25 11.59
C ARG A 61 -6.53 9.80 10.24
N ALA A 62 -5.66 9.44 9.30
CA ALA A 62 -6.06 8.86 8.03
C ALA A 62 -5.15 7.71 7.62
N ALA A 63 -5.71 6.79 6.87
CA ALA A 63 -4.96 5.75 6.15
C ALA A 63 -5.46 5.72 4.70
N MET A 64 -4.54 5.86 3.77
CA MET A 64 -4.78 5.60 2.35
C MET A 64 -4.45 4.14 2.08
N LEU A 65 -5.30 3.48 1.32
CA LEU A 65 -5.15 2.09 0.90
C LEU A 65 -5.35 1.97 -0.61
N ASP A 66 -4.63 1.03 -1.22
CA ASP A 66 -4.94 0.59 -2.58
C ASP A 66 -6.32 -0.11 -2.63
N LEU A 67 -6.99 -0.02 -3.78
CA LEU A 67 -8.35 -0.55 -3.94
C LEU A 67 -8.41 -2.09 -3.96
N ASP A 68 -7.29 -2.75 -4.21
CA ASP A 68 -7.16 -4.21 -4.20
C ASP A 68 -6.78 -4.76 -2.83
N THR A 69 -7.25 -4.12 -1.78
CA THR A 69 -7.08 -4.54 -0.39
C THR A 69 -8.35 -5.16 0.18
N PHE A 70 -8.17 -6.06 1.15
CA PHE A 70 -9.23 -6.66 1.94
C PHE A 70 -8.91 -6.53 3.43
N THR A 71 -9.72 -5.76 4.15
CA THR A 71 -9.58 -5.61 5.61
C THR A 71 -10.32 -6.72 6.32
N GLN A 72 -9.59 -7.54 7.07
CA GLN A 72 -10.11 -8.72 7.77
C GLN A 72 -10.26 -8.55 9.29
N ARG A 73 -9.66 -7.49 9.85
CA ARG A 73 -9.66 -7.18 11.28
C ARG A 73 -9.80 -5.69 11.51
N PRO A 74 -10.27 -5.26 12.72
CA PRO A 74 -10.24 -3.87 13.15
C PRO A 74 -8.82 -3.26 13.07
N LEU A 75 -8.76 -1.96 12.89
CA LEU A 75 -7.51 -1.21 12.70
C LEU A 75 -7.10 -0.41 13.95
N ASP A 76 -7.61 -0.77 15.13
CA ASP A 76 -7.43 0.01 16.37
C ASP A 76 -5.96 0.20 16.73
N ASP A 77 -5.14 -0.85 16.57
CA ASP A 77 -3.71 -0.78 16.84
C ASP A 77 -2.98 0.10 15.83
N LEU A 78 -3.34 0.01 14.54
CA LEU A 78 -2.82 0.89 13.51
C LEU A 78 -3.14 2.35 13.83
N TRP A 79 -4.38 2.64 14.25
CA TRP A 79 -4.78 4.00 14.60
C TRP A 79 -4.00 4.57 15.79
N ARG A 80 -3.65 3.75 16.79
CA ARG A 80 -2.82 4.19 17.91
C ARG A 80 -1.40 4.54 17.46
N GLU A 81 -0.83 3.73 16.57
CA GLU A 81 0.51 3.96 16.07
C GLU A 81 0.62 5.16 15.13
N CYS A 82 -0.48 5.56 14.46
CA CYS A 82 -0.54 6.77 13.65
C CYS A 82 -0.20 8.07 14.41
N ASP A 83 -0.37 8.11 15.73
CA ASP A 83 0.00 9.28 16.55
C ASP A 83 1.52 9.36 16.74
N GLU A 84 2.20 8.23 16.67
CA GLU A 84 3.63 8.11 16.92
C GLU A 84 4.49 8.26 15.66
N ALA A 85 3.99 7.80 14.51
CA ALA A 85 4.76 7.74 13.27
C ALA A 85 3.88 7.87 12.02
N VAL A 86 4.52 8.16 10.88
CA VAL A 86 3.96 7.82 9.57
C VAL A 86 4.22 6.33 9.33
N LEU A 87 3.18 5.61 8.93
CA LEU A 87 3.21 4.17 8.69
C LEU A 87 3.20 3.90 7.19
N LEU A 88 4.19 3.14 6.72
CA LEU A 88 4.32 2.72 5.32
C LEU A 88 4.56 1.21 5.27
N TYR A 89 4.06 0.55 4.23
CA TYR A 89 4.42 -0.86 4.03
C TYR A 89 5.88 -0.97 3.59
N GLN A 90 6.68 -1.73 4.33
CA GLN A 90 8.06 -2.01 3.95
C GLN A 90 8.11 -3.26 3.06
N VAL A 91 8.52 -3.08 1.82
CA VAL A 91 8.72 -4.19 0.89
C VAL A 91 9.95 -5.00 1.31
N PRO A 92 9.85 -6.33 1.47
CA PRO A 92 11.00 -7.15 1.84
C PRO A 92 12.15 -7.01 0.83
N HIS A 93 13.38 -6.88 1.32
CA HIS A 93 14.56 -6.60 0.49
C HIS A 93 14.75 -7.60 -0.66
N ALA A 94 14.53 -8.88 -0.42
CA ALA A 94 14.62 -9.91 -1.46
C ALA A 94 13.64 -9.71 -2.62
N ALA A 95 12.50 -9.03 -2.34
CA ALA A 95 11.49 -8.73 -3.35
C ALA A 95 11.76 -7.42 -4.12
N SER A 96 12.68 -6.59 -3.63
CA SER A 96 12.79 -5.21 -4.09
C SER A 96 14.20 -4.78 -4.50
N GLN A 97 15.17 -5.69 -4.62
CA GLN A 97 16.57 -5.33 -4.88
C GLN A 97 16.75 -4.35 -6.05
N THR A 98 16.15 -4.65 -7.20
CA THR A 98 16.26 -3.79 -8.39
C THR A 98 15.57 -2.45 -8.18
N MET A 99 14.39 -2.44 -7.58
CA MET A 99 13.63 -1.21 -7.29
C MET A 99 14.33 -0.37 -6.24
N THR A 100 14.82 -0.99 -5.16
CA THR A 100 15.58 -0.30 -4.12
C THR A 100 16.80 0.44 -4.72
N ALA A 101 17.56 -0.20 -5.61
CA ALA A 101 18.69 0.43 -6.28
C ALA A 101 18.27 1.60 -7.18
N ALA A 102 17.12 1.51 -7.85
CA ALA A 102 16.61 2.59 -8.68
C ALA A 102 16.10 3.77 -7.84
N ILE A 103 15.38 3.50 -6.77
CA ILE A 103 14.92 4.50 -5.80
C ILE A 103 16.12 5.22 -5.15
N SER A 104 17.14 4.46 -4.75
CA SER A 104 18.38 5.04 -4.21
C SER A 104 19.05 6.00 -5.18
N ARG A 105 19.18 5.63 -6.46
CA ARG A 105 19.73 6.53 -7.49
C ARG A 105 18.89 7.81 -7.66
N CYS A 106 17.57 7.73 -7.56
CA CYS A 106 16.74 8.95 -7.58
C CYS A 106 17.02 9.84 -6.38
N PHE A 107 17.18 9.24 -5.20
CA PHE A 107 17.51 9.97 -3.98
C PHE A 107 18.89 10.63 -4.07
N ASP A 108 19.92 9.87 -4.46
CA ASP A 108 21.30 10.37 -4.63
C ASP A 108 21.40 11.51 -5.65
N ALA A 109 20.55 11.49 -6.68
CA ALA A 109 20.49 12.55 -7.67
C ALA A 109 19.95 13.86 -7.10
N VAL A 110 19.10 13.81 -6.09
CA VAL A 110 18.50 14.99 -5.43
C VAL A 110 19.34 15.42 -4.24
N GLU A 111 19.94 14.47 -3.53
CA GLU A 111 20.79 14.68 -2.37
C GLU A 111 22.28 14.40 -2.72
N PRO A 112 22.93 15.27 -3.51
CA PRO A 112 24.25 14.96 -4.11
C PRO A 112 25.39 14.90 -3.09
N ASP A 113 25.20 15.48 -1.91
CA ASP A 113 26.24 15.52 -0.86
C ASP A 113 26.36 14.21 -0.07
N GLY A 114 25.79 13.12 -0.59
CA GLY A 114 25.91 11.79 -0.01
C GLY A 114 25.19 11.65 1.32
N ALA A 115 24.04 12.30 1.48
CA ALA A 115 23.21 12.12 2.66
C ALA A 115 22.95 10.62 2.90
N PRO A 116 23.33 10.08 4.08
CA PRO A 116 23.08 8.68 4.37
C PRO A 116 21.59 8.40 4.33
N HIS A 117 21.19 7.30 3.72
CA HIS A 117 19.78 6.86 3.67
C HIS A 117 19.68 5.36 3.83
N ALA A 118 18.55 4.93 4.36
CA ALA A 118 18.25 3.51 4.46
C ALA A 118 17.89 2.95 3.08
N LEU A 119 18.55 1.89 2.64
CA LEU A 119 18.19 1.15 1.43
C LEU A 119 16.91 0.35 1.68
N THR A 120 15.83 1.05 1.98
CA THR A 120 14.53 0.50 2.30
C THR A 120 13.53 0.91 1.24
N HIS A 121 12.84 -0.06 0.68
CA HIS A 121 11.75 0.18 -0.25
C HIS A 121 10.43 0.21 0.53
N PHE A 122 9.74 1.34 0.49
CA PHE A 122 8.38 1.48 0.98
C PHE A 122 7.40 1.43 -0.18
N GLY A 123 6.42 0.56 -0.08
CA GLY A 123 5.34 0.44 -1.06
C GLY A 123 4.24 1.48 -0.86
N GLY A 124 3.53 1.79 -1.94
CA GLY A 124 2.46 2.78 -1.94
C GLY A 124 1.07 2.26 -1.57
N GLU A 125 0.94 1.02 -1.12
CA GLU A 125 -0.36 0.40 -0.81
C GLU A 125 -0.98 0.81 0.51
N LEU A 126 -0.16 1.33 1.44
CA LEU A 126 -0.62 1.90 2.70
C LEU A 126 0.26 3.09 3.08
N VAL A 127 -0.39 4.23 3.30
CA VAL A 127 0.20 5.41 3.93
C VAL A 127 -0.75 5.86 5.03
N ALA A 128 -0.32 5.83 6.29
CA ALA A 128 -1.17 6.18 7.42
C ALA A 128 -0.43 7.06 8.43
N GLY A 129 -1.19 7.87 9.18
CA GLY A 129 -0.64 8.74 10.22
C GLY A 129 -1.69 9.66 10.81
N SER A 130 -1.33 10.38 11.87
CA SER A 130 -2.10 11.51 12.33
C SER A 130 -2.05 12.66 11.31
N ARG A 131 -3.03 13.56 11.36
CA ARG A 131 -3.08 14.73 10.47
C ARG A 131 -1.77 15.50 10.46
N ALA A 132 -1.22 15.80 11.64
CA ALA A 132 0.02 16.56 11.74
C ALA A 132 1.19 15.86 11.05
N ARG A 133 1.37 14.55 11.29
CA ARG A 133 2.44 13.77 10.67
C ARG A 133 2.29 13.63 9.17
N LEU A 134 1.06 13.40 8.70
CA LEU A 134 0.78 13.34 7.27
C LEU A 134 0.98 14.69 6.59
N THR A 135 0.66 15.81 7.24
CA THR A 135 0.92 17.15 6.69
C THR A 135 2.42 17.36 6.44
N ASP A 136 3.25 17.07 7.43
CA ASP A 136 4.70 17.16 7.30
C ASP A 136 5.24 16.21 6.22
N PHE A 137 4.77 14.98 6.23
CA PHE A 137 5.24 13.95 5.31
C PHE A 137 4.85 14.23 3.84
N ILE A 138 3.62 14.66 3.60
CA ILE A 138 3.15 15.02 2.25
C ILE A 138 3.83 16.29 1.73
N SER A 139 4.20 17.23 2.62
CA SER A 139 5.07 18.34 2.22
C SER A 139 6.43 17.84 1.70
N LEU A 140 7.07 16.92 2.42
CA LEU A 140 8.32 16.31 1.96
C LEU A 140 8.16 15.54 0.64
N CYS A 141 7.01 14.88 0.43
CA CYS A 141 6.71 14.23 -0.85
C CYS A 141 6.63 15.25 -2.00
N ARG A 142 6.00 16.42 -1.74
CA ARG A 142 5.87 17.49 -2.73
C ARG A 142 7.25 18.05 -3.09
N ASP A 143 8.00 18.45 -2.08
CA ASP A 143 9.34 19.03 -2.27
C ASP A 143 10.26 18.08 -3.05
N TYR A 144 10.28 16.81 -2.64
CA TYR A 144 11.08 15.79 -3.31
C TYR A 144 10.65 15.54 -4.76
N PHE A 145 9.34 15.49 -5.02
CA PHE A 145 8.82 15.32 -6.37
C PHE A 145 9.19 16.52 -7.26
N GLU A 146 9.03 17.75 -6.77
CA GLU A 146 9.37 18.98 -7.50
C GLU A 146 10.85 19.04 -7.83
N GLU A 147 11.73 18.65 -6.91
CA GLU A 147 13.16 18.58 -7.13
C GLU A 147 13.55 17.53 -8.18
N LEU A 148 12.91 16.36 -8.16
CA LEU A 148 13.07 15.35 -9.22
C LEU A 148 12.68 15.94 -10.59
N GLN A 149 11.52 16.61 -10.67
CA GLN A 149 11.04 17.23 -11.91
C GLN A 149 12.00 18.34 -12.38
N ALA A 150 12.51 19.17 -11.47
CA ALA A 150 13.47 20.22 -11.81
C ALA A 150 14.79 19.68 -12.40
N LYS A 151 15.15 18.45 -12.05
CA LYS A 151 16.29 17.71 -12.62
C LYS A 151 15.93 16.86 -13.86
N GLY A 152 14.68 16.92 -14.33
CA GLY A 152 14.20 16.11 -15.46
C GLY A 152 14.10 14.61 -15.15
N ILE A 153 14.00 14.25 -13.87
CA ILE A 153 13.91 12.85 -13.44
C ILE A 153 12.46 12.48 -13.22
N THR A 154 11.98 11.50 -13.97
CA THR A 154 10.70 10.85 -13.72
C THR A 154 10.94 9.40 -13.30
N PRO A 155 10.72 9.06 -12.01
CA PRO A 155 10.97 7.70 -11.52
C PRO A 155 10.10 6.68 -12.26
N ARG A 156 10.71 5.58 -12.69
CA ARG A 156 10.00 4.45 -13.32
C ARG A 156 9.28 3.57 -12.31
N GLU A 157 9.59 3.75 -11.05
CA GLU A 157 9.06 3.04 -9.88
C GLU A 157 7.73 3.66 -9.40
N GLY A 158 7.24 4.67 -10.12
CA GLY A 158 5.99 5.34 -9.82
C GLY A 158 6.04 6.15 -8.52
N ASP A 159 4.90 6.19 -7.83
CA ASP A 159 4.74 6.90 -6.56
C ASP A 159 5.63 6.35 -5.45
N GLU A 160 6.03 5.07 -5.50
CA GLU A 160 6.88 4.45 -4.48
C GLU A 160 8.24 5.14 -4.35
N ALA A 161 8.80 5.67 -5.44
CA ALA A 161 10.04 6.45 -5.37
C ALA A 161 9.88 7.75 -4.55
N VAL A 162 8.72 8.39 -4.67
CA VAL A 162 8.42 9.62 -3.92
C VAL A 162 8.16 9.31 -2.45
N TRP A 163 7.40 8.25 -2.15
CA TRP A 163 7.20 7.80 -0.77
C TRP A 163 8.53 7.47 -0.07
N CYS A 164 9.44 6.77 -0.77
CA CYS A 164 10.75 6.42 -0.24
C CYS A 164 11.64 7.64 0.00
N GLY A 165 11.71 8.56 -0.97
CA GLY A 165 12.51 9.78 -0.83
C GLY A 165 12.06 10.65 0.35
N ALA A 166 10.76 10.85 0.49
CA ALA A 166 10.18 11.56 1.62
C ALA A 166 10.41 10.82 2.95
N ALA A 167 10.34 9.48 2.95
CA ALA A 167 10.62 8.68 4.14
C ALA A 167 12.09 8.81 4.57
N TYR A 168 13.04 8.79 3.63
CA TYR A 168 14.46 8.99 3.93
C TYR A 168 14.71 10.38 4.50
N ARG A 169 14.17 11.45 3.92
CA ARG A 169 14.24 12.81 4.46
C ARG A 169 13.64 12.91 5.85
N SER A 170 12.49 12.29 6.06
CA SER A 170 11.83 12.22 7.38
C SER A 170 12.74 11.60 8.43
N LEU A 171 13.30 10.42 8.13
CA LEU A 171 14.21 9.71 9.03
C LEU A 171 15.49 10.51 9.32
N LEU A 172 16.10 11.13 8.31
CA LEU A 172 17.27 11.99 8.47
C LEU A 172 16.97 13.23 9.34
N ALA A 173 15.75 13.75 9.27
CA ALA A 173 15.26 14.84 10.12
C ALA A 173 14.81 14.38 11.53
N GLY A 174 15.01 13.11 11.88
CA GLY A 174 14.58 12.54 13.16
C GLY A 174 13.06 12.39 13.32
N LYS A 175 12.30 12.51 12.22
CA LYS A 175 10.86 12.31 12.22
C LYS A 175 10.54 10.82 12.01
N PRO A 176 9.72 10.19 12.86
CA PRO A 176 9.55 8.75 12.81
C PRO A 176 8.69 8.31 11.61
N VAL A 177 9.26 7.40 10.84
CA VAL A 177 8.57 6.57 9.83
C VAL A 177 8.74 5.12 10.27
N ARG A 178 7.65 4.35 10.30
CA ARG A 178 7.65 2.95 10.75
C ARG A 178 7.06 2.02 9.70
N ALA A 179 7.52 0.78 9.72
CA ALA A 179 6.98 -0.28 8.88
C ALA A 179 5.60 -0.73 9.34
N ALA A 180 4.62 -0.68 8.45
CA ALA A 180 3.26 -1.12 8.70
C ALA A 180 3.04 -2.63 8.52
N ASN A 181 4.11 -3.43 8.42
CA ASN A 181 4.05 -4.86 8.09
C ASN A 181 3.30 -5.71 9.13
N ALA A 182 3.14 -5.22 10.35
CA ALA A 182 2.26 -5.86 11.35
C ALA A 182 0.77 -5.74 10.99
N TYR A 183 0.39 -4.77 10.16
CA TYR A 183 -1.01 -4.44 9.84
C TYR A 183 -1.41 -4.82 8.43
N ILE A 184 -0.48 -4.78 7.47
CA ILE A 184 -0.75 -5.07 6.06
C ILE A 184 0.25 -6.07 5.49
N PHE A 185 -0.26 -7.01 4.69
CA PHE A 185 0.54 -8.00 3.98
C PHE A 185 0.29 -7.91 2.49
N ARG A 186 1.34 -7.65 1.70
CA ARG A 186 1.29 -7.65 0.23
C ARG A 186 1.49 -9.08 -0.28
N TYR A 187 0.50 -9.59 -0.99
CA TYR A 187 0.52 -10.90 -1.58
C TYR A 187 0.60 -10.86 -3.10
N TRP A 188 1.72 -11.25 -3.65
CA TRP A 188 1.89 -11.41 -5.09
C TRP A 188 1.51 -12.82 -5.51
N LEU A 189 0.49 -12.97 -6.41
CA LEU A 189 0.20 -14.25 -7.05
C LEU A 189 1.33 -14.58 -8.03
N GLY A 190 1.86 -15.78 -7.95
CA GLY A 190 2.86 -16.25 -8.92
C GLY A 190 4.11 -16.87 -8.31
N GLY A 191 4.00 -17.42 -7.11
CA GLY A 191 5.05 -18.28 -6.54
C GLY A 191 6.13 -17.58 -5.75
N HIS A 192 6.14 -16.27 -5.71
CA HIS A 192 7.08 -15.54 -4.87
C HIS A 192 6.47 -15.33 -3.48
N PHE A 193 6.39 -16.40 -2.72
CA PHE A 193 6.14 -16.34 -1.30
C PHE A 193 7.37 -15.75 -0.62
N TYR A 194 7.31 -14.45 -0.36
CA TYR A 194 8.26 -13.82 0.52
C TYR A 194 7.93 -14.28 1.95
N TYR A 195 8.58 -15.35 2.40
CA TYR A 195 8.61 -15.74 3.79
C TYR A 195 7.31 -16.17 4.44
N VAL A 196 6.75 -17.25 4.00
CA VAL A 196 5.94 -17.99 4.96
C VAL A 196 6.84 -19.06 5.57
N SER A 197 7.47 -18.74 6.70
CA SER A 197 7.98 -19.82 7.54
C SER A 197 6.81 -20.75 7.86
N THR A 198 7.05 -22.01 8.11
CA THR A 198 6.00 -22.98 8.46
C THR A 198 5.17 -22.56 9.69
N ASN A 199 5.62 -21.56 10.42
CA ASN A 199 5.00 -21.02 11.65
C ASN A 199 4.37 -19.63 11.44
N TYR A 200 4.48 -19.04 10.25
CA TYR A 200 3.88 -17.73 9.98
C TYR A 200 2.40 -17.90 9.65
N THR A 201 1.55 -17.15 10.32
CA THR A 201 0.13 -17.06 9.99
C THR A 201 -0.22 -15.62 9.62
N LEU A 202 -1.21 -15.45 8.72
CA LEU A 202 -1.73 -14.13 8.36
C LEU A 202 -2.88 -13.68 9.27
N ASP A 203 -3.22 -14.47 10.27
CA ASP A 203 -4.34 -14.17 11.17
C ASP A 203 -4.19 -12.85 11.94
N PRO A 204 -3.00 -12.43 12.39
CA PRO A 204 -2.83 -11.14 13.06
C PRO A 204 -2.91 -9.94 12.11
N VAL A 205 -2.64 -10.13 10.82
CA VAL A 205 -2.61 -9.04 9.84
C VAL A 205 -4.00 -8.48 9.63
N CYS A 206 -4.15 -7.16 9.69
CA CYS A 206 -5.44 -6.50 9.53
C CYS A 206 -5.87 -6.40 8.08
N ILE A 207 -4.93 -6.17 7.17
CA ILE A 207 -5.18 -5.85 5.75
C ILE A 207 -4.41 -6.82 4.86
N LEU A 208 -5.11 -7.45 3.93
CA LEU A 208 -4.51 -8.22 2.85
C LEU A 208 -4.50 -7.37 1.58
N HIS A 209 -3.33 -7.05 1.07
CA HIS A 209 -3.15 -6.41 -0.23
C HIS A 209 -2.93 -7.48 -1.29
N LEU A 210 -3.80 -7.50 -2.29
CA LEU A 210 -3.89 -8.54 -3.31
C LEU A 210 -3.60 -7.95 -4.70
N PRO A 211 -2.37 -7.47 -5.01
CA PRO A 211 -2.05 -6.78 -6.25
C PRO A 211 -2.00 -7.71 -7.48
N GLY A 212 -2.37 -7.19 -8.65
CA GLY A 212 -2.27 -7.86 -9.96
C GLY A 212 -3.57 -8.42 -10.52
N ALA A 213 -3.65 -8.47 -11.85
CA ALA A 213 -4.87 -8.78 -12.61
C ALA A 213 -5.57 -10.10 -12.28
N ALA A 214 -4.82 -11.12 -11.83
CA ALA A 214 -5.42 -12.39 -11.46
C ALA A 214 -6.32 -12.31 -10.21
N LYS A 215 -6.25 -11.22 -9.45
CA LYS A 215 -6.96 -11.05 -8.18
C LYS A 215 -8.29 -10.37 -8.31
N ASP A 216 -8.51 -9.63 -9.37
CA ASP A 216 -9.82 -9.05 -9.66
C ASP A 216 -10.90 -10.14 -9.59
N ARG A 217 -10.56 -11.34 -10.06
CA ARG A 217 -11.45 -12.49 -9.97
C ARG A 217 -11.70 -12.94 -8.52
N GLN A 218 -10.66 -13.01 -7.69
CA GLN A 218 -10.79 -13.44 -6.29
C GLN A 218 -11.55 -12.40 -5.46
N LEU A 219 -11.20 -11.12 -5.58
CA LEU A 219 -11.91 -10.03 -4.92
C LEU A 219 -13.37 -9.98 -5.34
N LYS A 220 -13.65 -10.15 -6.64
CA LYS A 220 -15.01 -10.24 -7.16
C LYS A 220 -15.79 -11.44 -6.61
N LEU A 221 -15.15 -12.59 -6.43
CA LEU A 221 -15.77 -13.77 -5.82
C LEU A 221 -16.10 -13.54 -4.33
N ILE A 222 -15.21 -12.89 -3.59
CA ILE A 222 -15.42 -12.52 -2.19
C ILE A 222 -16.57 -11.54 -2.09
N TYR A 223 -16.57 -10.47 -2.90
CA TYR A 223 -17.63 -9.47 -2.94
C TYR A 223 -18.98 -10.03 -3.33
N ASN A 224 -19.06 -10.81 -4.40
CA ASN A 224 -20.31 -11.47 -4.81
C ASN A 224 -20.84 -12.45 -3.74
N GLY A 225 -19.93 -13.09 -3.02
CA GLY A 225 -20.27 -13.93 -1.88
C GLY A 225 -20.92 -13.15 -0.74
N TYR A 226 -20.41 -11.94 -0.48
CA TYR A 226 -20.97 -11.00 0.50
C TYR A 226 -22.35 -10.48 0.05
N VAL A 227 -22.46 -9.98 -1.18
CA VAL A 227 -23.72 -9.44 -1.73
C VAL A 227 -24.87 -10.46 -1.64
N ARG A 228 -24.57 -11.75 -1.89
CA ARG A 228 -25.59 -12.81 -1.84
C ARG A 228 -26.03 -13.21 -0.44
N ARG A 229 -25.18 -13.05 0.56
CA ARG A 229 -25.40 -13.62 1.91
C ARG A 229 -25.44 -12.58 3.02
N GLY A 230 -25.11 -11.33 2.74
CA GLY A 230 -24.98 -10.27 3.73
C GLY A 230 -23.78 -10.44 4.68
N VAL A 231 -22.96 -11.49 4.49
CA VAL A 231 -21.78 -11.78 5.32
C VAL A 231 -20.60 -12.20 4.45
N PHE A 232 -19.41 -11.80 4.84
CA PHE A 232 -18.20 -12.27 4.18
C PHE A 232 -17.99 -13.77 4.39
N PRO A 233 -17.36 -14.46 3.43
CA PRO A 233 -16.94 -15.83 3.64
C PRO A 233 -15.99 -15.93 4.84
N PRO A 234 -15.95 -17.06 5.56
CA PRO A 234 -14.96 -17.30 6.60
C PRO A 234 -13.52 -17.12 6.07
N LEU A 235 -12.60 -16.61 6.92
CA LEU A 235 -11.22 -16.29 6.52
C LEU A 235 -10.51 -17.46 5.83
N ASN A 236 -10.68 -18.69 6.31
CA ASN A 236 -10.10 -19.88 5.68
C ASN A 236 -10.57 -20.08 4.23
N LYS A 237 -11.79 -19.70 3.90
CA LYS A 237 -12.31 -19.72 2.53
C LYS A 237 -11.75 -18.57 1.70
N ILE A 238 -11.62 -17.38 2.27
CA ILE A 238 -10.97 -16.23 1.63
C ILE A 238 -9.52 -16.60 1.29
N TYR A 239 -8.77 -17.13 2.23
CA TYR A 239 -7.39 -17.57 2.02
C TYR A 239 -7.29 -18.60 0.90
N ARG A 240 -8.19 -19.58 0.87
CA ARG A 240 -8.23 -20.58 -0.20
C ARG A 240 -8.53 -19.96 -1.57
N LEU A 241 -9.48 -19.03 -1.64
CA LEU A 241 -9.83 -18.33 -2.88
C LEU A 241 -8.67 -17.49 -3.41
N CYS A 242 -7.93 -16.84 -2.51
CA CYS A 242 -6.79 -16.00 -2.85
C CYS A 242 -5.48 -16.78 -3.00
N GLY A 243 -5.47 -18.09 -2.75
CA GLY A 243 -4.25 -18.91 -2.77
C GLY A 243 -3.31 -18.59 -1.61
N LEU A 244 -3.79 -17.92 -0.56
CA LEU A 244 -3.02 -17.59 0.63
C LEU A 244 -2.78 -18.84 1.49
N PRO A 245 -1.67 -18.89 2.25
CA PRO A 245 -1.44 -19.98 3.18
C PRO A 245 -2.53 -19.99 4.26
N ALA A 246 -3.12 -21.14 4.48
CA ALA A 246 -4.02 -21.33 5.61
C ALA A 246 -3.22 -21.29 6.92
N ALA A 247 -3.84 -20.81 8.00
CA ALA A 247 -3.24 -20.82 9.35
C ALA A 247 -2.75 -22.21 9.78
N HIS A 248 -3.43 -23.24 9.29
CA HIS A 248 -3.05 -24.65 9.43
C HIS A 248 -3.06 -25.30 8.05
N PRO A 249 -1.92 -25.36 7.36
CA PRO A 249 -1.86 -26.07 6.09
C PRO A 249 -2.28 -27.53 6.31
N PRO A 250 -3.06 -28.12 5.40
CA PRO A 250 -3.42 -29.54 5.49
C PRO A 250 -2.18 -30.39 5.66
N LEU A 251 -2.26 -31.41 6.50
CA LEU A 251 -1.12 -32.27 6.86
C LEU A 251 -0.33 -32.75 5.63
N LEU A 252 -1.03 -33.09 4.55
CA LEU A 252 -0.49 -33.50 3.27
C LEU A 252 0.42 -32.43 2.63
N ARG A 253 0.06 -31.14 2.72
CA ARG A 253 0.87 -30.07 2.18
C ARG A 253 2.14 -29.84 3.01
N THR A 254 2.03 -29.98 4.32
CA THR A 254 3.18 -29.90 5.24
C THR A 254 4.16 -31.05 5.00
N VAL A 255 3.66 -32.26 4.79
CA VAL A 255 4.48 -33.44 4.46
C VAL A 255 5.16 -33.26 3.09
N TRP A 256 4.42 -32.79 2.08
CA TRP A 256 4.94 -32.55 0.73
C TRP A 256 6.02 -31.47 0.72
N THR A 257 5.80 -30.36 1.40
CA THR A 257 6.80 -29.28 1.51
C THR A 257 8.06 -29.74 2.24
N ARG A 258 7.94 -30.58 3.26
CA ARG A 258 9.09 -31.17 3.97
C ARG A 258 9.83 -32.20 3.12
N LEU A 259 9.16 -32.92 2.23
CA LEU A 259 9.78 -33.84 1.28
C LEU A 259 10.56 -33.08 0.22
N LEU A 260 9.98 -32.03 -0.37
CA LEU A 260 10.64 -31.19 -1.38
C LEU A 260 11.84 -30.40 -0.82
N ALA A 261 11.85 -30.06 0.47
CA ALA A 261 12.98 -29.38 1.11
C ALA A 261 14.15 -30.32 1.44
N LYS A 262 14.00 -31.63 1.21
CA LYS A 262 15.04 -32.65 1.42
C LYS A 262 15.60 -33.20 0.11
N LEU A 263 15.05 -32.80 -1.03
CA LEU A 263 15.54 -33.04 -2.38
C LEU A 263 16.32 -31.81 -2.87
#